data_5c3a57f9a53173ccf6f829725a26a531
#
_entry.id   5c3a57f9a53173ccf6f829725a26a531
#
_cell.length_a   1.000
_cell.length_b   1.000
_cell.length_c   1.000
_cell.angle_alpha   90.00
_cell.angle_beta   90.00
_cell.angle_gamma   90.00
#
_symmetry.space_group_name_H-M   'P 1'
#
loop_
_entity.id
_entity.type
_entity.pdbx_description
1 polymer ?
#
loop_
_entity_poly.entity_id
_entity_poly.type
_entity_poly.pdbx_seq_one_letter_code
_entity_poly.pdbx_strand_id
1 'polypeptide(L)'
;MNDSTIQLNDLPDEILMMILEKLWNIRVLYSLIGINRKLDRITCDPVFTRYLQLMNGISHNSVGQLPEIVLNRFCSDILPKIHRHIRRLDLESSTMERILSTSNYPNLHQLGLFNLHAKTAASLFRSKSPLNHIDANQIDLLIIDIKQYGDMCERSDINLLIFTHILTIFCNLKYFSFDTSQQLSFGNSPPNIFSSTLVELHVSLNDLTDCLYLLDGRFSQLYTLRVYTVREKSTHVIIDNKDKLPNLKYFSLDHRFYTDSYDNLIIPLLQRMINLEELDLYLKISRIQTVVDGADLKKNILNHMSRLKKFSFSIRLNIYLNNGSNIPSNDDFQNTFKDFKDNEIISYVDNFTYI
;
A
#
# COMPACT_ATOMS: atom_id res chain seq x y z
N MET A 1 -17.69 -13.05 -56.28
CA MET A 1 -17.89 -12.18 -55.12
C MET A 1 -16.58 -12.14 -54.39
N ASN A 2 -15.85 -11.03 -54.48
CA ASN A 2 -14.63 -10.87 -53.66
C ASN A 2 -15.07 -10.62 -52.21
N ASP A 3 -14.97 -11.61 -51.37
CA ASP A 3 -15.01 -11.41 -49.90
C ASP A 3 -13.82 -10.55 -49.52
N SER A 4 -13.99 -9.25 -49.55
CA SER A 4 -13.04 -8.33 -48.95
C SER A 4 -13.15 -8.48 -47.43
N THR A 5 -12.35 -9.39 -46.87
CA THR A 5 -12.18 -9.49 -45.43
C THR A 5 -11.64 -8.15 -44.90
N ILE A 6 -12.42 -7.45 -44.10
CA ILE A 6 -12.00 -6.21 -43.44
C ILE A 6 -10.80 -6.54 -42.55
N GLN A 7 -9.66 -5.91 -42.85
CA GLN A 7 -8.47 -6.07 -42.09
C GLN A 7 -8.42 -5.04 -40.91
N LEU A 8 -7.67 -5.33 -39.89
CA LEU A 8 -7.51 -4.43 -38.73
C LEU A 8 -7.05 -3.02 -39.16
N ASN A 9 -6.22 -2.93 -40.21
CA ASN A 9 -5.71 -1.66 -40.75
C ASN A 9 -6.79 -0.83 -41.48
N ASP A 10 -7.90 -1.42 -41.87
CA ASP A 10 -8.96 -0.74 -42.59
C ASP A 10 -9.92 0.02 -41.67
N LEU A 11 -9.85 -0.30 -40.34
CA LEU A 11 -10.68 0.36 -39.34
C LEU A 11 -10.23 1.82 -39.10
N PRO A 12 -11.13 2.75 -38.84
CA PRO A 12 -10.79 4.10 -38.36
C PRO A 12 -9.98 4.07 -37.09
N ASP A 13 -9.13 5.07 -36.84
CA ASP A 13 -8.26 5.14 -35.71
C ASP A 13 -9.03 5.07 -34.39
N GLU A 14 -10.20 5.72 -34.31
CA GLU A 14 -11.06 5.76 -33.13
C GLU A 14 -11.56 4.36 -32.74
N ILE A 15 -11.95 3.58 -33.77
CA ILE A 15 -12.40 2.19 -33.55
C ILE A 15 -11.25 1.31 -33.10
N LEU A 16 -10.06 1.48 -33.68
CA LEU A 16 -8.86 0.77 -33.27
C LEU A 16 -8.52 1.10 -31.82
N MET A 17 -8.53 2.38 -31.44
CA MET A 17 -8.30 2.83 -30.06
C MET A 17 -9.28 2.14 -29.10
N MET A 18 -10.58 2.19 -29.39
CA MET A 18 -11.63 1.56 -28.55
C MET A 18 -11.42 0.05 -28.36
N ILE A 19 -10.96 -0.65 -29.39
CA ILE A 19 -10.68 -2.09 -29.32
C ILE A 19 -9.42 -2.33 -28.48
N LEU A 20 -8.34 -1.59 -28.74
CA LEU A 20 -7.05 -1.78 -28.11
C LEU A 20 -7.07 -1.40 -26.62
N GLU A 21 -7.86 -0.42 -26.19
CA GLU A 21 -8.07 -0.05 -24.78
C GLU A 21 -8.65 -1.18 -23.93
N LYS A 22 -9.27 -2.19 -24.54
CA LYS A 22 -9.74 -3.40 -23.82
C LYS A 22 -8.63 -4.40 -23.54
N LEU A 23 -7.47 -4.19 -24.10
CA LEU A 23 -6.32 -5.07 -23.95
C LEU A 23 -5.31 -4.45 -22.97
N TRP A 24 -4.46 -5.30 -22.41
CA TRP A 24 -3.36 -4.85 -21.56
C TRP A 24 -2.32 -4.08 -22.38
N ASN A 25 -1.92 -2.91 -21.91
CA ASN A 25 -0.98 -2.02 -22.63
C ASN A 25 0.29 -2.75 -23.08
N ILE A 26 0.86 -3.60 -22.24
CA ILE A 26 2.05 -4.40 -22.59
C ILE A 26 1.81 -5.29 -23.82
N ARG A 27 0.62 -5.89 -23.95
CA ARG A 27 0.26 -6.72 -25.11
C ARG A 27 0.08 -5.90 -26.36
N VAL A 28 -0.59 -4.75 -26.25
CA VAL A 28 -0.79 -3.81 -27.36
C VAL A 28 0.56 -3.35 -27.90
N LEU A 29 1.43 -2.85 -27.03
CA LEU A 29 2.76 -2.37 -27.39
C LEU A 29 3.63 -3.48 -27.99
N TYR A 30 3.66 -4.65 -27.35
CA TYR A 30 4.43 -5.79 -27.82
C TYR A 30 3.99 -6.28 -29.22
N SER A 31 2.68 -6.33 -29.47
CA SER A 31 2.15 -6.89 -30.70
C SER A 31 2.17 -5.91 -31.87
N LEU A 32 2.03 -4.61 -31.62
CA LEU A 32 1.69 -3.65 -32.68
C LEU A 32 2.78 -2.63 -32.99
N ILE A 33 3.66 -2.31 -32.04
CA ILE A 33 4.77 -1.38 -32.33
C ILE A 33 5.72 -1.98 -33.36
N GLY A 34 6.02 -1.18 -34.39
CA GLY A 34 6.95 -1.54 -35.46
C GLY A 34 6.30 -2.29 -36.63
N ILE A 35 4.97 -2.53 -36.65
CA ILE A 35 4.30 -3.17 -37.78
C ILE A 35 4.13 -2.18 -38.94
N ASN A 36 3.56 -1.02 -38.68
CA ASN A 36 3.37 0.03 -39.68
C ASN A 36 3.18 1.41 -39.00
N ARG A 37 3.26 2.49 -39.79
CA ARG A 37 3.17 3.87 -39.30
C ARG A 37 1.83 4.22 -38.62
N LYS A 38 0.74 3.61 -39.07
CA LYS A 38 -0.60 3.86 -38.48
C LYS A 38 -0.67 3.26 -37.08
N LEU A 39 -0.29 2.01 -36.92
CA LEU A 39 -0.27 1.32 -35.64
C LEU A 39 0.76 1.92 -34.66
N ASP A 40 1.92 2.31 -35.16
CA ASP A 40 2.95 3.01 -34.34
C ASP A 40 2.37 4.32 -33.77
N ARG A 41 1.65 5.12 -34.57
CA ARG A 41 1.02 6.35 -34.11
C ARG A 41 -0.02 6.07 -33.02
N ILE A 42 -0.89 5.08 -33.22
CA ILE A 42 -1.94 4.71 -32.27
C ILE A 42 -1.30 4.16 -30.96
N THR A 43 -0.36 3.25 -31.06
CA THR A 43 0.25 2.61 -29.89
C THR A 43 1.16 3.55 -29.09
N CYS A 44 1.69 4.60 -29.72
CA CYS A 44 2.44 5.67 -29.01
C CYS A 44 1.52 6.68 -28.29
N ASP A 45 0.19 6.54 -28.40
CA ASP A 45 -0.74 7.38 -27.65
C ASP A 45 -0.51 7.23 -26.14
N PRO A 46 -0.66 8.34 -25.38
CA PRO A 46 -0.55 8.34 -23.92
C PRO A 46 -1.42 7.29 -23.20
N VAL A 47 -2.55 6.89 -23.76
CA VAL A 47 -3.43 5.85 -23.21
C VAL A 47 -2.68 4.52 -23.03
N PHE A 48 -1.80 4.17 -23.98
CA PHE A 48 -1.05 2.91 -23.93
C PHE A 48 0.34 3.05 -23.31
N THR A 49 0.91 4.25 -23.31
CA THR A 49 2.33 4.46 -22.96
C THR A 49 2.55 5.09 -21.59
N ARG A 50 1.57 5.80 -21.04
CA ARG A 50 1.71 6.51 -19.77
C ARG A 50 1.95 5.60 -18.58
N TYR A 51 1.32 4.43 -18.58
CA TYR A 51 1.31 3.49 -17.46
C TYR A 51 1.70 2.10 -17.94
N LEU A 52 2.86 1.63 -17.51
CA LEU A 52 3.39 0.33 -17.90
C LEU A 52 3.68 -0.54 -16.68
N GLN A 53 3.13 -1.74 -16.72
CA GLN A 53 3.45 -2.84 -15.80
C GLN A 53 4.31 -3.87 -16.54
N LEU A 54 5.64 -3.77 -16.41
CA LEU A 54 6.56 -4.68 -17.08
C LEU A 54 6.86 -5.92 -16.21
N MET A 55 5.79 -6.68 -15.91
CA MET A 55 5.82 -7.88 -15.09
C MET A 55 4.67 -8.82 -15.48
N ASN A 56 4.79 -10.12 -15.20
CA ASN A 56 3.73 -11.10 -15.39
C ASN A 56 2.77 -11.11 -14.21
N GLY A 57 1.48 -11.07 -14.51
CA GLY A 57 0.30 -11.27 -13.68
C GLY A 57 0.44 -11.01 -12.18
N ILE A 58 -0.44 -10.17 -11.66
CA ILE A 58 -0.71 -10.12 -10.22
C ILE A 58 -1.74 -11.22 -9.95
N SER A 59 -1.31 -12.48 -9.77
CA SER A 59 -2.15 -13.47 -9.12
C SER A 59 -1.86 -13.40 -7.62
N HIS A 60 -2.90 -13.58 -6.80
CA HIS A 60 -2.87 -13.53 -5.33
C HIS A 60 -1.52 -13.97 -4.71
N ASN A 61 -0.60 -13.03 -4.48
CA ASN A 61 0.71 -13.12 -3.82
C ASN A 61 1.96 -13.40 -4.67
N SER A 62 1.94 -13.47 -6.00
CA SER A 62 3.18 -13.56 -6.78
C SER A 62 3.14 -12.71 -8.04
N VAL A 63 4.13 -11.82 -8.12
CA VAL A 63 4.45 -11.09 -9.34
C VAL A 63 5.53 -11.91 -10.06
N GLY A 64 5.30 -12.24 -11.33
CA GLY A 64 6.22 -13.03 -12.13
C GLY A 64 7.10 -12.17 -13.04
N GLN A 65 8.25 -12.72 -13.40
CA GLN A 65 9.15 -12.14 -14.39
C GLN A 65 8.53 -12.17 -15.80
N LEU A 66 8.80 -11.15 -16.60
CA LEU A 66 8.48 -11.18 -18.03
C LEU A 66 9.30 -12.27 -18.74
N PRO A 67 8.72 -12.98 -19.73
CA PRO A 67 9.49 -13.86 -20.58
C PRO A 67 10.65 -13.10 -21.26
N GLU A 68 11.82 -13.73 -21.34
CA GLU A 68 13.03 -13.09 -21.85
C GLU A 68 12.87 -12.51 -23.26
N ILE A 69 12.15 -13.19 -24.12
CA ILE A 69 11.85 -12.72 -25.48
C ILE A 69 11.04 -11.42 -25.49
N VAL A 70 10.09 -11.27 -24.54
CA VAL A 70 9.28 -10.08 -24.38
C VAL A 70 10.13 -8.93 -23.83
N LEU A 71 10.93 -9.21 -22.80
CA LEU A 71 11.84 -8.25 -22.20
C LEU A 71 12.85 -7.70 -23.21
N ASN A 72 13.45 -8.60 -24.01
CA ASN A 72 14.39 -8.22 -25.06
C ASN A 72 13.76 -7.21 -26.02
N ARG A 73 12.56 -7.51 -26.54
CA ARG A 73 11.86 -6.61 -27.48
C ARG A 73 11.48 -5.28 -26.83
N PHE A 74 11.06 -5.30 -25.55
CA PHE A 74 10.80 -4.04 -24.83
C PHE A 74 12.04 -3.18 -24.71
N CYS A 75 13.17 -3.75 -24.34
CA CYS A 75 14.42 -3.00 -24.17
C CYS A 75 15.00 -2.53 -25.50
N SER A 76 14.97 -3.35 -26.59
CA SER A 76 15.58 -2.98 -27.85
C SER A 76 14.71 -2.06 -28.72
N ASP A 77 13.41 -2.29 -28.76
CA ASP A 77 12.56 -1.68 -29.80
C ASP A 77 11.47 -0.77 -29.26
N ILE A 78 10.90 -1.09 -28.08
CA ILE A 78 9.68 -0.42 -27.59
C ILE A 78 10.05 0.75 -26.69
N LEU A 79 10.76 0.51 -25.59
CA LEU A 79 11.11 1.54 -24.61
C LEU A 79 11.87 2.73 -25.22
N PRO A 80 12.83 2.54 -26.13
CA PRO A 80 13.51 3.67 -26.80
C PRO A 80 12.55 4.61 -27.55
N LYS A 81 11.40 4.11 -28.02
CA LYS A 81 10.40 4.92 -28.73
C LYS A 81 9.46 5.66 -27.79
N ILE A 82 9.12 5.08 -26.63
CA ILE A 82 8.05 5.57 -25.77
C ILE A 82 8.50 6.13 -24.41
N HIS A 83 9.77 5.99 -24.02
CA HIS A 83 10.28 6.35 -22.68
C HIS A 83 9.90 7.75 -22.21
N ARG A 84 9.77 8.71 -23.13
CA ARG A 84 9.35 10.10 -22.81
C ARG A 84 7.88 10.23 -22.45
N HIS A 85 7.05 9.26 -22.80
CA HIS A 85 5.61 9.27 -22.50
C HIS A 85 5.30 8.59 -21.16
N ILE A 86 6.22 7.77 -20.65
CA ILE A 86 6.02 6.98 -19.43
C ILE A 86 5.98 7.89 -18.21
N ARG A 87 4.86 7.82 -17.47
CA ARG A 87 4.68 8.50 -16.18
C ARG A 87 4.69 7.56 -14.99
N ARG A 88 4.25 6.32 -15.19
CA ARG A 88 4.33 5.26 -14.19
C ARG A 88 4.93 4.00 -14.77
N LEU A 89 5.84 3.42 -14.00
CA LEU A 89 6.53 2.19 -14.33
C LEU A 89 6.51 1.24 -13.14
N ASP A 90 5.89 0.09 -13.31
CA ASP A 90 5.85 -0.98 -12.31
C ASP A 90 6.75 -2.12 -12.81
N LEU A 91 7.77 -2.49 -12.00
CA LEU A 91 8.83 -3.40 -12.37
C LEU A 91 8.99 -4.55 -11.37
N GLU A 92 9.34 -5.71 -11.88
CA GLU A 92 9.76 -6.84 -11.05
C GLU A 92 11.29 -6.83 -10.87
N SER A 93 11.75 -7.26 -9.70
CA SER A 93 13.14 -7.20 -9.23
C SER A 93 14.20 -7.66 -10.23
N SER A 94 13.97 -8.81 -10.90
CA SER A 94 14.98 -9.42 -11.78
C SER A 94 15.18 -8.68 -13.11
N THR A 95 14.19 -7.88 -13.54
CA THR A 95 14.19 -7.18 -14.84
C THR A 95 14.42 -5.69 -14.73
N MET A 96 14.27 -5.11 -13.52
CA MET A 96 14.27 -3.67 -13.32
C MET A 96 15.57 -2.98 -13.73
N GLU A 97 16.75 -3.54 -13.39
CA GLU A 97 18.03 -2.93 -13.70
C GLU A 97 18.19 -2.75 -15.20
N ARG A 98 17.84 -3.77 -15.95
CA ARG A 98 17.91 -3.77 -17.41
C ARG A 98 16.96 -2.76 -18.02
N ILE A 99 15.72 -2.69 -17.52
CA ILE A 99 14.69 -1.75 -18.02
C ILE A 99 15.11 -0.31 -17.71
N LEU A 100 15.53 -0.04 -16.48
CA LEU A 100 15.94 1.30 -16.06
C LEU A 100 17.20 1.81 -16.77
N SER A 101 18.09 0.90 -17.14
CA SER A 101 19.31 1.24 -17.90
C SER A 101 19.07 1.43 -19.41
N THR A 102 17.91 1.03 -19.93
CA THR A 102 17.61 1.09 -21.37
C THR A 102 17.45 2.52 -21.88
N SER A 103 16.84 3.39 -21.08
CA SER A 103 16.50 4.75 -21.49
C SER A 103 16.40 5.68 -20.26
N ASN A 104 16.51 6.99 -20.49
CA ASN A 104 16.13 7.96 -19.50
C ASN A 104 14.60 8.14 -19.49
N TYR A 105 14.00 8.30 -18.32
CA TYR A 105 12.55 8.44 -18.14
C TYR A 105 12.23 9.86 -17.63
N PRO A 106 12.27 10.90 -18.47
CA PRO A 106 12.24 12.30 -18.03
C PRO A 106 10.88 12.72 -17.43
N ASN A 107 9.84 11.96 -17.69
CA ASN A 107 8.49 12.23 -17.20
C ASN A 107 7.97 11.17 -16.20
N LEU A 108 8.87 10.34 -15.66
CA LEU A 108 8.50 9.31 -14.68
C LEU A 108 8.23 9.95 -13.32
N HIS A 109 6.99 9.90 -12.86
CA HIS A 109 6.54 10.43 -11.57
C HIS A 109 6.17 9.33 -10.58
N GLN A 110 5.89 8.14 -11.09
CA GLN A 110 5.39 7.02 -10.28
C GLN A 110 6.20 5.76 -10.56
N LEU A 111 6.70 5.14 -9.50
CA LEU A 111 7.55 3.96 -9.60
C LEU A 111 7.07 2.87 -8.63
N GLY A 112 6.83 1.67 -9.16
CA GLY A 112 6.56 0.47 -8.38
C GLY A 112 7.67 -0.55 -8.57
N LEU A 113 8.26 -1.03 -7.47
CA LEU A 113 9.29 -2.06 -7.46
C LEU A 113 8.78 -3.25 -6.64
N PHE A 114 8.59 -4.37 -7.31
CA PHE A 114 7.94 -5.54 -6.76
C PHE A 114 8.88 -6.73 -6.65
N ASN A 115 8.59 -7.61 -5.70
CA ASN A 115 9.32 -8.86 -5.49
C ASN A 115 10.82 -8.63 -5.23
N LEU A 116 11.15 -7.55 -4.51
CA LEU A 116 12.53 -7.22 -4.17
C LEU A 116 13.05 -8.17 -3.08
N HIS A 117 14.31 -8.59 -3.22
CA HIS A 117 15.05 -9.14 -2.09
C HIS A 117 15.61 -8.01 -1.22
N ALA A 118 15.64 -8.17 0.09
CA ALA A 118 16.11 -7.13 1.01
C ALA A 118 17.54 -6.65 0.70
N LYS A 119 18.45 -7.56 0.30
CA LYS A 119 19.80 -7.20 -0.13
C LYS A 119 19.82 -6.38 -1.40
N THR A 120 18.99 -6.76 -2.39
CA THR A 120 18.85 -6.02 -3.65
C THR A 120 18.26 -4.64 -3.36
N ALA A 121 17.19 -4.58 -2.57
CA ALA A 121 16.59 -3.31 -2.14
C ALA A 121 17.62 -2.39 -1.45
N ALA A 122 18.41 -2.91 -0.52
CA ALA A 122 19.47 -2.13 0.14
C ALA A 122 20.55 -1.65 -0.83
N SER A 123 20.85 -2.37 -1.91
CA SER A 123 21.81 -1.95 -2.92
C SER A 123 21.26 -0.90 -3.88
N LEU A 124 19.94 -0.95 -4.17
CA LEU A 124 19.27 -0.01 -5.06
C LEU A 124 19.31 1.44 -4.57
N PHE A 125 19.31 1.65 -3.25
CA PHE A 125 19.33 2.99 -2.65
C PHE A 125 20.73 3.48 -2.29
N ARG A 126 21.79 2.86 -2.86
CA ARG A 126 23.20 3.29 -2.69
C ARG A 126 23.70 4.07 -3.90
N SER A 127 24.86 4.72 -3.78
CA SER A 127 25.44 5.66 -4.73
C SER A 127 25.74 5.14 -6.15
N LYS A 128 25.68 3.83 -6.40
CA LYS A 128 25.87 3.21 -7.75
C LYS A 128 24.64 2.39 -8.15
N SER A 129 23.47 2.96 -7.97
CA SER A 129 22.20 2.28 -8.22
C SER A 129 21.71 2.50 -9.66
N PRO A 130 20.97 1.54 -10.25
CA PRO A 130 20.20 1.75 -11.47
C PRO A 130 19.20 2.91 -11.35
N LEU A 131 18.77 3.25 -10.13
CA LEU A 131 17.88 4.39 -9.87
C LEU A 131 18.55 5.75 -10.11
N ASN A 132 19.90 5.83 -10.25
CA ASN A 132 20.59 7.07 -10.57
C ASN A 132 20.25 7.65 -11.96
N HIS A 133 19.60 6.85 -12.82
CA HIS A 133 19.07 7.31 -14.11
C HIS A 133 17.70 7.99 -13.98
N ILE A 134 17.10 7.98 -12.78
CA ILE A 134 15.82 8.60 -12.48
C ILE A 134 16.06 9.83 -11.60
N ASP A 135 15.45 10.95 -11.94
CA ASP A 135 15.42 12.09 -11.03
C ASP A 135 14.49 11.79 -9.86
N ALA A 136 15.08 11.53 -8.69
CA ALA A 136 14.34 11.22 -7.48
C ALA A 136 13.38 12.35 -7.06
N ASN A 137 13.68 13.60 -7.40
CA ASN A 137 12.85 14.76 -7.07
C ASN A 137 11.55 14.81 -7.88
N GLN A 138 11.48 14.13 -9.02
CA GLN A 138 10.24 14.09 -9.79
C GLN A 138 9.28 12.98 -9.34
N ILE A 139 9.74 12.02 -8.52
CA ILE A 139 8.92 10.89 -8.06
C ILE A 139 8.01 11.36 -6.92
N ASP A 140 6.71 11.28 -7.14
CA ASP A 140 5.67 11.61 -6.15
C ASP A 140 4.94 10.37 -5.62
N LEU A 141 5.02 9.22 -6.32
CA LEU A 141 4.46 7.94 -5.88
C LEU A 141 5.52 6.84 -5.95
N LEU A 142 5.72 6.16 -4.83
CA LEU A 142 6.63 5.02 -4.75
C LEU A 142 5.95 3.82 -4.07
N ILE A 143 6.04 2.66 -4.72
CA ILE A 143 5.61 1.37 -4.16
C ILE A 143 6.83 0.47 -4.08
N ILE A 144 7.09 -0.08 -2.91
CA ILE A 144 8.17 -1.03 -2.65
C ILE A 144 7.58 -2.28 -2.01
N ASP A 145 7.71 -3.41 -2.70
CA ASP A 145 7.32 -4.72 -2.19
C ASP A 145 8.57 -5.59 -2.01
N ILE A 146 8.94 -5.90 -0.77
CA ILE A 146 10.10 -6.69 -0.41
C ILE A 146 9.66 -8.08 0.04
N LYS A 147 10.02 -9.08 -0.75
CA LYS A 147 9.83 -10.50 -0.38
C LYS A 147 11.12 -11.06 0.21
N GLN A 148 10.98 -11.86 1.23
CA GLN A 148 12.10 -12.58 1.79
C GLN A 148 12.14 -14.00 1.22
N TYR A 149 13.24 -14.34 0.59
CA TYR A 149 13.58 -15.72 0.26
C TYR A 149 14.91 -16.03 0.98
N GLY A 150 14.89 -16.93 1.96
CA GLY A 150 16.10 -17.38 2.66
C GLY A 150 16.04 -17.25 4.18
N ASP A 151 17.15 -17.52 4.85
CA ASP A 151 17.28 -17.67 6.29
C ASP A 151 16.66 -16.54 7.12
N MET A 152 15.84 -16.92 8.10
CA MET A 152 15.09 -16.07 9.04
C MET A 152 15.98 -15.16 9.91
N CYS A 153 17.28 -15.12 9.69
CA CYS A 153 18.27 -14.45 10.55
C CYS A 153 18.73 -13.07 10.05
N GLU A 154 18.23 -12.59 8.89
CA GLU A 154 18.63 -11.27 8.41
C GLU A 154 17.78 -10.17 9.07
N ARG A 155 18.47 -9.30 9.77
CA ARG A 155 18.05 -8.30 10.73
C ARG A 155 16.95 -7.35 10.22
N SER A 156 15.96 -7.07 11.06
CA SER A 156 14.96 -5.99 10.91
C SER A 156 15.58 -4.62 10.56
N ASP A 157 16.86 -4.44 10.85
CA ASP A 157 17.61 -3.22 10.58
C ASP A 157 17.72 -2.84 9.10
N ILE A 158 17.67 -3.84 8.18
CA ILE A 158 17.75 -3.57 6.73
C ILE A 158 16.52 -2.84 6.23
N ASN A 159 15.32 -3.25 6.63
CA ASN A 159 14.09 -2.59 6.21
C ASN A 159 14.01 -1.16 6.75
N LEU A 160 14.47 -0.95 7.98
CA LEU A 160 14.57 0.38 8.56
C LEU A 160 15.54 1.28 7.78
N LEU A 161 16.71 0.73 7.40
CA LEU A 161 17.69 1.43 6.58
C LEU A 161 17.11 1.82 5.22
N ILE A 162 16.42 0.89 4.54
CA ILE A 162 15.78 1.13 3.24
C ILE A 162 14.70 2.21 3.36
N PHE A 163 13.80 2.08 4.34
CA PHE A 163 12.74 3.06 4.60
C PHE A 163 13.30 4.47 4.84
N THR A 164 14.35 4.56 5.66
CA THR A 164 15.06 5.81 5.97
C THR A 164 15.66 6.44 4.72
N HIS A 165 16.40 5.65 3.93
CA HIS A 165 17.04 6.14 2.70
C HIS A 165 16.02 6.59 1.67
N ILE A 166 14.91 5.88 1.50
CA ILE A 166 13.85 6.28 0.57
C ILE A 166 13.32 7.67 0.93
N LEU A 167 12.93 7.89 2.18
CA LEU A 167 12.40 9.19 2.61
C LEU A 167 13.44 10.33 2.57
N THR A 168 14.73 9.99 2.57
CA THR A 168 15.82 10.96 2.42
C THR A 168 16.06 11.33 0.94
N ILE A 169 15.96 10.35 0.05
CA ILE A 169 16.26 10.52 -1.38
C ILE A 169 15.07 11.12 -2.14
N PHE A 170 13.85 10.65 -1.86
CA PHE A 170 12.63 11.07 -2.55
C PHE A 170 11.92 12.19 -1.79
N CYS A 171 12.49 13.39 -1.81
CA CYS A 171 12.02 14.53 -1.00
C CYS A 171 10.60 15.03 -1.37
N ASN A 172 10.12 14.76 -2.59
CA ASN A 172 8.81 15.18 -3.08
C ASN A 172 7.74 14.09 -3.03
N LEU A 173 8.03 12.99 -2.31
CA LEU A 173 7.14 11.84 -2.23
C LEU A 173 5.82 12.22 -1.53
N LYS A 174 4.70 11.94 -2.21
CA LYS A 174 3.33 12.18 -1.69
C LYS A 174 2.64 10.89 -1.30
N TYR A 175 2.89 9.82 -2.05
CA TYR A 175 2.37 8.48 -1.79
C TYR A 175 3.52 7.51 -1.61
N PHE A 176 3.53 6.79 -0.50
CA PHE A 176 4.51 5.75 -0.22
C PHE A 176 3.84 4.48 0.29
N SER A 177 4.05 3.38 -0.44
CA SER A 177 3.67 2.04 0.01
C SER A 177 4.93 1.21 0.23
N PHE A 178 5.13 0.76 1.45
CA PHE A 178 6.27 -0.04 1.87
C PHE A 178 5.78 -1.34 2.49
N ASP A 179 5.64 -2.35 1.63
CA ASP A 179 5.23 -3.69 2.03
C ASP A 179 6.43 -4.62 2.13
N THR A 180 6.59 -5.25 3.27
CA THR A 180 7.74 -6.11 3.54
C THR A 180 7.30 -7.38 4.26
N SER A 181 7.83 -8.52 3.82
CA SER A 181 7.56 -9.81 4.46
C SER A 181 8.16 -9.88 5.89
N GLN A 182 9.26 -9.19 6.15
CA GLN A 182 9.73 -8.85 7.49
C GLN A 182 9.32 -7.42 7.80
N GLN A 183 8.41 -7.26 8.73
CA GLN A 183 7.81 -5.97 9.06
C GLN A 183 8.84 -4.95 9.53
N LEU A 184 8.58 -3.68 9.25
CA LEU A 184 9.38 -2.57 9.69
C LEU A 184 9.28 -2.41 11.21
N SER A 185 10.40 -2.24 11.89
CA SER A 185 10.44 -1.91 13.31
C SER A 185 11.37 -0.73 13.57
N PHE A 186 10.90 0.22 14.36
CA PHE A 186 11.71 1.37 14.74
C PHE A 186 12.55 1.12 16.01
N GLY A 187 12.26 0.05 16.74
CA GLY A 187 13.01 -0.32 17.94
C GLY A 187 12.96 0.75 19.03
N ASN A 188 14.01 0.76 19.87
CA ASN A 188 14.11 1.71 21.01
C ASN A 188 14.72 3.07 20.62
N SER A 189 15.31 3.18 19.44
CA SER A 189 15.98 4.41 18.97
C SER A 189 15.53 4.67 17.52
N PRO A 190 14.31 5.18 17.34
CA PRO A 190 13.77 5.45 16.01
C PRO A 190 14.60 6.51 15.30
N PRO A 191 14.80 6.38 13.97
CA PRO A 191 15.57 7.32 13.18
C PRO A 191 14.88 8.69 13.12
N ASN A 192 15.67 9.75 13.05
CA ASN A 192 15.17 11.12 12.95
C ASN A 192 14.82 11.47 11.49
N ILE A 193 13.67 10.98 11.03
CA ILE A 193 13.17 11.20 9.67
C ILE A 193 11.92 12.06 9.72
N PHE A 194 11.82 13.03 8.82
CA PHE A 194 10.66 13.90 8.64
C PHE A 194 10.28 13.95 7.17
N SER A 195 9.00 14.10 6.91
CA SER A 195 8.52 14.46 5.57
C SER A 195 7.41 15.50 5.68
N SER A 196 7.60 16.61 4.96
CA SER A 196 6.61 17.67 4.81
C SER A 196 5.76 17.52 3.54
N THR A 197 5.97 16.48 2.76
CA THR A 197 5.31 16.24 1.47
C THR A 197 4.46 14.99 1.44
N LEU A 198 4.73 14.03 2.35
CA LEU A 198 4.05 12.74 2.38
C LEU A 198 2.60 12.90 2.82
N VAL A 199 1.68 12.54 1.93
CA VAL A 199 0.22 12.65 2.13
C VAL A 199 -0.40 11.29 2.45
N GLU A 200 0.12 10.24 1.85
CA GLU A 200 -0.40 8.88 2.02
C GLU A 200 0.74 7.90 2.28
N LEU A 201 0.62 7.13 3.37
CA LEU A 201 1.57 6.09 3.78
C LEU A 201 0.84 4.77 4.01
N HIS A 202 1.31 3.73 3.31
CA HIS A 202 0.94 2.34 3.57
C HIS A 202 2.17 1.59 4.06
N VAL A 203 2.08 0.93 5.22
CA VAL A 203 3.26 0.31 5.82
C VAL A 203 2.93 -0.94 6.63
N SER A 204 3.81 -1.94 6.52
CA SER A 204 3.77 -3.14 7.34
C SER A 204 4.73 -2.99 8.52
N LEU A 205 4.19 -2.85 9.74
CA LEU A 205 4.94 -2.67 10.98
C LEU A 205 5.03 -3.95 11.78
N ASN A 206 6.13 -4.12 12.49
CA ASN A 206 6.31 -5.27 13.38
C ASN A 206 5.40 -5.20 14.62
N ASP A 207 5.16 -3.99 15.13
CA ASP A 207 4.51 -3.77 16.40
C ASP A 207 3.57 -2.56 16.37
N LEU A 208 2.50 -2.60 17.16
CA LEU A 208 1.57 -1.46 17.33
C LEU A 208 2.26 -0.21 17.89
N THR A 209 3.30 -0.36 18.71
CA THR A 209 4.05 0.78 19.26
C THR A 209 4.81 1.54 18.18
N ASP A 210 5.18 0.89 17.07
CA ASP A 210 5.79 1.54 15.92
C ASP A 210 4.84 2.55 15.24
N CYS A 211 3.49 2.39 15.39
CA CYS A 211 2.52 3.39 14.92
C CYS A 211 2.71 4.74 15.63
N LEU A 212 3.07 4.73 16.92
CA LEU A 212 3.26 5.97 17.69
C LEU A 212 4.36 6.84 17.11
N TYR A 213 5.42 6.19 16.59
CA TYR A 213 6.48 6.87 15.91
C TYR A 213 6.03 7.56 14.63
N LEU A 214 5.19 6.90 13.81
CA LEU A 214 4.65 7.51 12.59
C LEU A 214 3.69 8.67 12.88
N LEU A 215 3.10 8.68 14.07
CA LEU A 215 2.05 9.61 14.49
C LEU A 215 2.52 10.65 15.50
N ASP A 216 3.83 10.91 15.60
CA ASP A 216 4.40 11.89 16.53
C ASP A 216 4.59 13.29 15.92
N GLY A 217 3.99 13.56 14.75
CA GLY A 217 4.03 14.87 14.06
C GLY A 217 5.11 14.98 12.99
N ARG A 218 6.01 13.99 12.84
CA ARG A 218 7.09 14.01 11.84
C ARG A 218 6.61 13.95 10.39
N PHE A 219 5.41 13.48 10.15
CA PHE A 219 4.72 13.47 8.85
C PHE A 219 3.56 14.48 8.86
N SER A 220 3.90 15.77 8.86
CA SER A 220 2.95 16.85 9.10
C SER A 220 1.82 16.97 8.07
N GLN A 221 1.99 16.45 6.86
CA GLN A 221 1.00 16.48 5.79
C GLN A 221 0.24 15.16 5.62
N LEU A 222 0.46 14.19 6.53
CA LEU A 222 -0.14 12.88 6.39
C LEU A 222 -1.67 12.96 6.53
N TYR A 223 -2.34 12.60 5.44
CA TYR A 223 -3.79 12.57 5.29
C TYR A 223 -4.35 11.14 5.43
N THR A 224 -3.64 10.17 4.83
CA THR A 224 -4.00 8.76 4.83
C THR A 224 -2.87 7.93 5.43
N LEU A 225 -3.20 7.12 6.44
CA LEU A 225 -2.29 6.13 7.01
C LEU A 225 -2.94 4.76 7.02
N ARG A 226 -2.33 3.80 6.33
CA ARG A 226 -2.70 2.38 6.40
C ARG A 226 -1.59 1.58 7.04
N VAL A 227 -1.93 0.90 8.12
CA VAL A 227 -0.98 0.13 8.91
C VAL A 227 -1.42 -1.32 8.96
N TYR A 228 -0.50 -2.21 8.61
CA TYR A 228 -0.62 -3.63 8.83
C TYR A 228 0.38 -4.05 9.92
N THR A 229 -0.06 -4.79 10.93
CA THR A 229 0.81 -5.26 12.02
C THR A 229 0.63 -6.75 12.27
N VAL A 230 1.74 -7.43 12.65
CA VAL A 230 1.77 -8.90 12.78
C VAL A 230 2.17 -9.39 14.16
N ARG A 231 2.67 -8.53 15.03
CA ARG A 231 3.11 -8.93 16.37
C ARG A 231 2.61 -7.95 17.43
N GLU A 232 2.51 -8.43 18.62
CA GLU A 232 2.34 -7.63 19.81
C GLU A 232 3.62 -7.74 20.64
N LYS A 233 4.25 -6.62 20.90
CA LYS A 233 5.30 -6.53 21.90
C LYS A 233 4.62 -6.04 23.17
N SER A 234 4.49 -6.92 24.15
CA SER A 234 3.97 -6.57 25.48
C SER A 234 4.94 -5.58 26.16
N THR A 235 4.82 -4.31 25.80
CA THR A 235 5.49 -3.22 26.48
C THR A 235 4.44 -2.26 26.97
N HIS A 236 4.44 -1.96 28.26
CA HIS A 236 3.64 -0.87 28.82
C HIS A 236 4.20 0.47 28.29
N VAL A 237 3.91 0.78 27.03
CA VAL A 237 4.26 2.09 26.47
C VAL A 237 3.23 3.08 26.94
N ILE A 238 3.63 3.98 27.80
CA ILE A 238 2.82 5.15 28.16
C ILE A 238 2.83 6.06 26.94
N ILE A 239 1.66 6.25 26.33
CA ILE A 239 1.49 7.22 25.24
C ILE A 239 1.51 8.61 25.86
N ASP A 240 2.68 9.19 26.03
CA ASP A 240 2.84 10.57 26.52
C ASP A 240 2.70 11.62 25.41
N ASN A 241 2.54 11.16 24.18
CA ASN A 241 2.40 12.05 23.01
C ASN A 241 0.98 12.59 22.95
N LYS A 242 0.80 13.85 23.39
CA LYS A 242 -0.48 14.57 23.40
C LYS A 242 -0.80 15.29 22.09
N ASP A 243 0.08 15.23 21.11
CA ASP A 243 -0.08 15.96 19.87
C ASP A 243 -1.25 15.40 19.05
N LYS A 244 -2.15 16.29 18.68
CA LYS A 244 -3.23 15.97 17.77
C LYS A 244 -2.72 15.86 16.35
N LEU A 245 -3.34 15.00 15.55
CA LEU A 245 -3.02 14.78 14.13
C LEU A 245 -4.05 15.54 13.26
N PRO A 246 -3.89 16.84 13.04
CA PRO A 246 -4.94 17.68 12.47
C PRO A 246 -5.26 17.33 11.03
N ASN A 247 -4.29 16.81 10.29
CA ASN A 247 -4.42 16.53 8.86
C ASN A 247 -4.84 15.09 8.55
N LEU A 248 -4.74 14.16 9.52
CA LEU A 248 -5.11 12.77 9.31
C LEU A 248 -6.64 12.64 9.19
N LYS A 249 -7.10 12.15 8.01
CA LYS A 249 -8.50 11.97 7.66
C LYS A 249 -8.90 10.53 7.47
N TYR A 250 -7.97 9.70 7.04
CA TYR A 250 -8.18 8.28 6.84
C TYR A 250 -7.15 7.49 7.66
N PHE A 251 -7.64 6.58 8.49
CA PHE A 251 -6.79 5.64 9.22
C PHE A 251 -7.30 4.21 9.05
N SER A 252 -6.41 3.30 8.69
CA SER A 252 -6.69 1.87 8.60
C SER A 252 -5.68 1.09 9.42
N LEU A 253 -6.18 0.25 10.32
CA LEU A 253 -5.36 -0.66 11.14
C LEU A 253 -5.81 -2.09 10.92
N ASP A 254 -4.94 -2.91 10.32
CA ASP A 254 -5.09 -4.37 10.21
C ASP A 254 -4.12 -5.06 11.18
N HIS A 255 -4.61 -5.46 12.35
CA HIS A 255 -3.83 -6.18 13.36
C HIS A 255 -4.31 -7.64 13.45
N ARG A 256 -3.51 -8.55 12.88
CA ARG A 256 -3.92 -9.95 12.66
C ARG A 256 -3.65 -10.91 13.81
N PHE A 257 -2.95 -10.48 14.85
CA PHE A 257 -2.72 -11.27 16.05
C PHE A 257 -3.65 -10.87 17.19
N TYR A 258 -3.90 -11.77 18.10
CA TYR A 258 -4.67 -11.44 19.29
C TYR A 258 -3.88 -10.48 20.18
N THR A 259 -4.50 -9.34 20.50
CA THR A 259 -3.93 -8.28 21.34
C THR A 259 -4.68 -8.14 22.66
N ASP A 260 -3.95 -7.93 23.73
CA ASP A 260 -4.45 -7.49 25.04
C ASP A 260 -4.32 -5.97 25.23
N SER A 261 -3.70 -5.29 24.26
CA SER A 261 -3.41 -3.85 24.30
C SER A 261 -4.53 -2.97 23.73
N TYR A 262 -5.74 -3.53 23.52
CA TYR A 262 -6.87 -2.77 22.99
C TYR A 262 -7.18 -1.53 23.83
N ASP A 263 -7.35 -1.71 25.14
CA ASP A 263 -7.71 -0.62 26.05
C ASP A 263 -6.54 0.34 26.35
N ASN A 264 -5.33 -0.19 26.43
CA ASN A 264 -4.16 0.56 26.89
C ASN A 264 -3.41 1.27 25.76
N LEU A 265 -3.57 0.81 24.50
CA LEU A 265 -2.83 1.34 23.36
C LEU A 265 -3.76 1.76 22.21
N ILE A 266 -4.62 0.86 21.72
CA ILE A 266 -5.45 1.14 20.53
C ILE A 266 -6.45 2.25 20.80
N ILE A 267 -7.22 2.16 21.89
CA ILE A 267 -8.21 3.19 22.23
C ILE A 267 -7.57 4.57 22.45
N PRO A 268 -6.53 4.73 23.28
CA PRO A 268 -5.86 6.02 23.44
C PRO A 268 -5.26 6.56 22.14
N LEU A 269 -4.74 5.69 21.26
CA LEU A 269 -4.24 6.08 19.96
C LEU A 269 -5.36 6.67 19.08
N LEU A 270 -6.50 5.98 18.98
CA LEU A 270 -7.63 6.41 18.19
C LEU A 270 -8.25 7.71 18.70
N GLN A 271 -8.34 7.90 20.01
CA GLN A 271 -8.89 9.13 20.63
C GLN A 271 -8.10 10.40 20.30
N ARG A 272 -6.86 10.29 19.83
CA ARG A 272 -6.07 11.44 19.34
C ARG A 272 -6.47 11.89 17.93
N MET A 273 -7.16 11.04 17.16
CA MET A 273 -7.49 11.26 15.75
C MET A 273 -8.82 11.98 15.58
N ILE A 274 -9.01 13.12 16.26
CA ILE A 274 -10.29 13.84 16.36
C ILE A 274 -10.86 14.37 15.04
N ASN A 275 -10.02 14.50 14.00
CA ASN A 275 -10.40 15.00 12.68
C ASN A 275 -10.59 13.88 11.65
N LEU A 276 -10.60 12.63 12.10
CA LEU A 276 -10.74 11.48 11.20
C LEU A 276 -12.13 11.49 10.53
N GLU A 277 -12.14 11.20 9.24
CA GLU A 277 -13.35 11.10 8.42
C GLU A 277 -13.67 9.64 8.06
N GLU A 278 -12.65 8.81 7.93
CA GLU A 278 -12.80 7.38 7.66
C GLU A 278 -11.89 6.55 8.56
N LEU A 279 -12.47 5.49 9.15
CA LEU A 279 -11.75 4.55 10.03
C LEU A 279 -12.06 3.12 9.62
N ASP A 280 -11.00 2.35 9.32
CA ASP A 280 -11.08 0.91 9.06
C ASP A 280 -10.28 0.16 10.13
N LEU A 281 -10.95 -0.73 10.86
CA LEU A 281 -10.33 -1.55 11.90
C LEU A 281 -10.51 -3.04 11.62
N TYR A 282 -9.42 -3.75 11.44
CA TYR A 282 -9.38 -5.21 11.48
C TYR A 282 -8.57 -5.64 12.71
N LEU A 283 -9.25 -6.16 13.74
CA LEU A 283 -8.64 -6.44 15.03
C LEU A 283 -8.97 -7.85 15.51
N LYS A 284 -7.97 -8.50 16.13
CA LYS A 284 -8.17 -9.68 16.96
C LYS A 284 -7.86 -9.29 18.41
N ILE A 285 -8.87 -9.34 19.26
CA ILE A 285 -8.77 -8.86 20.64
C ILE A 285 -8.86 -10.06 21.59
N SER A 286 -7.94 -10.14 22.54
CA SER A 286 -8.00 -11.06 23.67
C SER A 286 -8.36 -10.27 24.94
N ARG A 287 -9.44 -10.66 25.60
CA ARG A 287 -9.87 -10.07 26.87
C ARG A 287 -10.26 -11.13 27.88
N ILE A 288 -10.06 -10.82 29.14
CA ILE A 288 -10.51 -11.64 30.27
C ILE A 288 -11.77 -10.96 30.82
N GLN A 289 -12.89 -11.69 30.80
CA GLN A 289 -14.17 -11.33 31.44
C GLN A 289 -14.98 -10.15 30.86
N THR A 290 -14.47 -9.41 29.86
CA THR A 290 -15.21 -8.30 29.27
C THR A 290 -15.31 -8.45 27.76
N VAL A 291 -16.47 -8.12 27.22
CA VAL A 291 -16.75 -8.17 25.77
C VAL A 291 -16.60 -6.78 25.19
N VAL A 292 -16.01 -6.66 24.01
CA VAL A 292 -16.12 -5.42 23.22
C VAL A 292 -17.45 -5.48 22.50
N ASP A 293 -18.39 -4.61 22.87
CA ASP A 293 -19.70 -4.50 22.23
C ASP A 293 -19.86 -3.16 21.47
N GLY A 294 -21.00 -2.98 20.83
CA GLY A 294 -21.28 -1.75 20.09
C GLY A 294 -21.29 -0.50 20.98
N ALA A 295 -21.73 -0.63 22.25
CA ALA A 295 -21.71 0.49 23.20
C ALA A 295 -20.29 0.87 23.61
N ASP A 296 -19.40 -0.11 23.77
CA ASP A 296 -17.99 0.10 24.03
C ASP A 296 -17.32 0.84 22.86
N LEU A 297 -17.54 0.40 21.61
CA LEU A 297 -17.03 1.08 20.42
C LEU A 297 -17.56 2.51 20.30
N LYS A 298 -18.86 2.71 20.55
CA LYS A 298 -19.49 4.05 20.52
C LYS A 298 -18.88 4.96 21.57
N LYS A 299 -18.76 4.50 22.79
CA LYS A 299 -18.22 5.27 23.92
C LYS A 299 -16.75 5.61 23.74
N ASN A 300 -15.94 4.62 23.37
CA ASN A 300 -14.48 4.73 23.42
C ASN A 300 -13.86 5.26 22.12
N ILE A 301 -14.56 5.11 20.98
CA ILE A 301 -14.07 5.53 19.67
C ILE A 301 -14.95 6.63 19.09
N LEU A 302 -16.19 6.33 18.76
CA LEU A 302 -17.03 7.20 17.94
C LEU A 302 -17.34 8.55 18.60
N ASN A 303 -17.59 8.57 19.91
CA ASN A 303 -17.88 9.82 20.64
C ASN A 303 -16.69 10.81 20.64
N HIS A 304 -15.48 10.34 20.31
CA HIS A 304 -14.27 11.16 20.18
C HIS A 304 -14.01 11.67 18.75
N MET A 305 -14.76 11.15 17.76
CA MET A 305 -14.54 11.40 16.32
C MET A 305 -15.74 12.08 15.67
N SER A 306 -15.98 13.34 16.01
CA SER A 306 -17.17 14.10 15.55
C SER A 306 -17.25 14.30 14.03
N ARG A 307 -16.16 14.06 13.29
CA ARG A 307 -16.10 14.22 11.83
C ARG A 307 -16.15 12.89 11.08
N LEU A 308 -16.28 11.78 11.78
CA LEU A 308 -16.26 10.45 11.18
C LEU A 308 -17.49 10.23 10.30
N LYS A 309 -17.28 9.93 9.03
CA LYS A 309 -18.33 9.67 8.01
C LYS A 309 -18.47 8.20 7.71
N LYS A 310 -17.34 7.46 7.79
CA LYS A 310 -17.31 6.03 7.50
C LYS A 310 -16.55 5.29 8.57
N PHE A 311 -17.15 4.23 9.10
CA PHE A 311 -16.54 3.33 10.07
C PHE A 311 -16.72 1.88 9.64
N SER A 312 -15.64 1.24 9.20
CA SER A 312 -15.62 -0.17 8.89
C SER A 312 -14.83 -0.91 9.96
N PHE A 313 -15.38 -1.99 10.47
CA PHE A 313 -14.63 -2.82 11.42
C PHE A 313 -14.91 -4.31 11.24
N SER A 314 -13.87 -5.10 11.47
CA SER A 314 -13.91 -6.53 11.62
C SER A 314 -13.19 -6.90 12.90
N ILE A 315 -13.94 -7.29 13.92
CA ILE A 315 -13.40 -7.60 15.24
C ILE A 315 -13.62 -9.06 15.54
N ARG A 316 -12.52 -9.76 15.82
CA ARG A 316 -12.54 -11.14 16.31
C ARG A 316 -12.15 -11.16 17.78
N LEU A 317 -13.06 -11.65 18.64
CA LEU A 317 -12.86 -11.71 20.06
C LEU A 317 -12.44 -13.11 20.49
N ASN A 318 -11.39 -13.17 21.30
CA ASN A 318 -11.02 -14.36 22.08
C ASN A 318 -11.28 -14.05 23.55
N ILE A 319 -12.34 -14.67 24.09
CA ILE A 319 -12.84 -14.34 25.44
C ILE A 319 -12.77 -15.60 26.30
N TYR A 320 -12.14 -15.48 27.46
CA TYR A 320 -12.18 -16.47 28.53
C TYR A 320 -13.35 -16.10 29.46
N LEU A 321 -14.54 -16.66 29.17
CA LEU A 321 -15.75 -16.39 29.96
C LEU A 321 -15.89 -17.38 31.10
N ASN A 322 -16.10 -16.88 32.31
CA ASN A 322 -16.72 -17.64 33.38
C ASN A 322 -18.21 -17.77 33.07
N ASN A 323 -18.77 -18.96 33.15
CA ASN A 323 -20.15 -19.38 32.81
C ASN A 323 -21.18 -18.25 32.98
N GLY A 324 -21.82 -17.80 31.88
CA GLY A 324 -23.03 -16.98 31.91
C GLY A 324 -23.01 -15.61 31.23
N SER A 325 -21.94 -15.21 30.56
CA SER A 325 -21.91 -13.91 29.87
C SER A 325 -22.57 -14.02 28.48
N ASN A 326 -23.50 -13.12 28.17
CA ASN A 326 -24.07 -12.98 26.84
C ASN A 326 -23.04 -12.43 25.88
N ILE A 327 -22.76 -13.15 24.80
CA ILE A 327 -21.90 -12.69 23.71
C ILE A 327 -22.78 -11.90 22.72
N PRO A 328 -22.47 -10.63 22.41
CA PRO A 328 -23.23 -9.83 21.47
C PRO A 328 -23.24 -10.47 20.09
N SER A 329 -24.39 -10.51 19.45
CA SER A 329 -24.55 -10.91 18.06
C SER A 329 -24.22 -9.77 17.09
N ASN A 330 -24.07 -10.07 15.79
CA ASN A 330 -23.93 -9.02 14.77
C ASN A 330 -25.14 -8.07 14.75
N ASP A 331 -26.34 -8.57 15.05
CA ASP A 331 -27.57 -7.78 15.14
C ASP A 331 -27.51 -6.80 16.32
N ASP A 332 -26.93 -7.17 17.45
CA ASP A 332 -26.74 -6.28 18.61
C ASP A 332 -25.82 -5.12 18.25
N PHE A 333 -24.73 -5.40 17.52
CA PHE A 333 -23.82 -4.36 16.98
C PHE A 333 -24.56 -3.43 16.03
N GLN A 334 -25.26 -3.96 15.02
CA GLN A 334 -26.02 -3.15 14.06
C GLN A 334 -27.09 -2.29 14.76
N ASN A 335 -27.79 -2.85 15.75
CA ASN A 335 -28.80 -2.12 16.54
C ASN A 335 -28.19 -0.95 17.31
N THR A 336 -26.99 -1.09 17.85
CA THR A 336 -26.29 -0.02 18.58
C THR A 336 -25.97 1.18 17.70
N PHE A 337 -25.77 0.97 16.40
CA PHE A 337 -25.36 2.02 15.47
C PHE A 337 -26.53 2.59 14.63
N LYS A 338 -27.76 2.21 14.88
CA LYS A 338 -28.95 2.72 14.14
C LYS A 338 -29.08 4.24 14.14
N ASP A 339 -28.58 4.92 15.17
CA ASP A 339 -28.62 6.37 15.31
C ASP A 339 -27.55 7.09 14.46
N PHE A 340 -26.62 6.36 13.88
CA PHE A 340 -25.59 6.88 12.96
C PHE A 340 -26.15 7.01 11.54
N LYS A 341 -27.24 7.76 11.36
CA LYS A 341 -28.02 7.84 10.10
C LYS A 341 -27.27 8.39 8.89
N ASP A 342 -26.22 9.17 9.12
CA ASP A 342 -25.43 9.83 8.05
C ASP A 342 -24.08 9.15 7.78
N ASN A 343 -23.79 8.04 8.48
CA ASN A 343 -22.49 7.36 8.42
C ASN A 343 -22.63 5.92 7.94
N GLU A 344 -21.73 5.51 7.05
CA GLU A 344 -21.65 4.12 6.62
C GLU A 344 -20.95 3.28 7.70
N ILE A 345 -21.64 2.28 8.26
CA ILE A 345 -21.07 1.31 9.21
C ILE A 345 -21.12 -0.07 8.59
N ILE A 346 -19.92 -0.65 8.43
CA ILE A 346 -19.73 -2.04 7.96
C ILE A 346 -19.15 -2.82 9.13
N SER A 347 -19.91 -3.77 9.68
CA SER A 347 -19.48 -4.56 10.84
C SER A 347 -19.40 -6.04 10.55
N TYR A 348 -18.35 -6.67 11.05
CA TYR A 348 -18.22 -8.10 11.14
C TYR A 348 -17.61 -8.47 12.49
N VAL A 349 -18.31 -9.29 13.29
CA VAL A 349 -17.83 -9.76 14.58
C VAL A 349 -17.91 -11.28 14.61
N ASP A 350 -16.82 -11.90 14.98
CA ASP A 350 -16.68 -13.35 15.14
C ASP A 350 -16.16 -13.64 16.55
N ASN A 351 -16.83 -14.52 17.26
CA ASN A 351 -16.54 -14.81 18.66
C ASN A 351 -16.07 -16.27 18.80
N PHE A 352 -14.88 -16.45 19.34
CA PHE A 352 -14.39 -17.76 19.76
C PHE A 352 -14.35 -17.83 21.28
N THR A 353 -15.14 -18.76 21.84
CA THR A 353 -15.09 -19.07 23.27
C THR A 353 -14.28 -20.34 23.45
N TYR A 354 -13.26 -20.30 24.27
CA TYR A 354 -12.67 -21.52 24.85
C TYR A 354 -13.36 -21.78 26.18
N ILE A 355 -13.99 -22.93 26.26
CA ILE A 355 -14.60 -23.50 27.50
C ILE A 355 -13.50 -24.15 28.33
#